data_28ffcc39d8664c09f2591b0729832aab
#
_entry.id   28ffcc39d8664c09f2591b0729832aab
#
_cell.length_a   1.000
_cell.length_b   1.000
_cell.length_c   1.000
_cell.angle_alpha   90.00
_cell.angle_beta   90.00
_cell.angle_gamma   90.00
#
_symmetry.space_group_name_H-M   'P 1'
#
loop_
_entity.id
_entity.type
_entity.pdbx_description
1 polymer ?
#
loop_
_entity_poly.entity_id
_entity_poly.type
_entity_poly.pdbx_seq_one_letter_code
_entity_poly.pdbx_strand_id
1 'polypeptide(L)'
;MFYTILFTIFMGTFSLAGTRAEAQTAENTAEAYFAGGCFWRIEDAFQKMPGVTEAISGYSGGQTKDPSYEQVCSGNTGHRETVKVIFDPDRISYTQLLDRFWELIDPTDAGGSFLDRGFQYTSAIYYTGQTQKKAAEHSKNSLEKSGGFNQGVATAIEPLKNFYPAEEYHQDYLAKKRGETEKDPAGQAPTKTKDNPASAKNYQEEIGNLTALQFKVTQKDGTEPAFDTEYWDNKKEGIYVDVVSGEPLFSSRDKFDSGTGWPSFTRPIDKDSLVTREDNSLFSSRTEVRSKKADSHLGHVFKDGPPPTGLRYCINSAALRFIPKEKLKGNGLGKYLKGFAE
;
A
#
# COMPACT_ATOMS: atom_id res chain seq x y z
N MET A 1 82.81 19.52 55.91
CA MET A 1 81.40 19.45 56.21
C MET A 1 80.67 19.43 54.90
N PHE A 2 80.48 18.21 54.33
CA PHE A 2 79.89 18.04 52.99
C PHE A 2 78.43 17.62 53.19
N TYR A 3 77.49 18.39 52.68
CA TYR A 3 76.08 18.05 52.60
C TYR A 3 75.77 17.35 51.27
N THR A 4 75.37 16.09 51.34
CA THR A 4 74.93 15.29 50.20
C THR A 4 73.42 15.52 50.05
N ILE A 5 73.01 16.12 48.94
CA ILE A 5 71.60 16.27 48.57
C ILE A 5 71.19 15.06 47.74
N LEU A 6 70.24 14.27 48.28
CA LEU A 6 69.62 13.10 47.63
C LEU A 6 68.48 13.59 46.74
N PHE A 7 68.61 13.42 45.42
CA PHE A 7 67.57 13.73 44.43
C PHE A 7 66.72 12.48 44.20
N THR A 8 65.48 12.49 44.70
CA THR A 8 64.53 11.42 44.45
C THR A 8 63.78 11.69 43.12
N ILE A 9 64.02 10.87 42.10
CA ILE A 9 63.31 10.95 40.84
C ILE A 9 61.97 10.20 40.97
N PHE A 10 60.88 10.96 40.87
CA PHE A 10 59.50 10.43 40.85
C PHE A 10 59.15 10.10 39.38
N MET A 11 59.13 8.82 38.98
CA MET A 11 58.64 8.37 37.71
C MET A 11 57.10 8.36 37.72
N GLY A 12 56.48 9.39 37.17
CA GLY A 12 55.07 9.43 36.92
C GLY A 12 54.72 8.67 35.64
N THR A 13 54.00 7.56 35.78
CA THR A 13 53.41 6.84 34.62
C THR A 13 52.23 7.64 34.06
N PHE A 14 52.47 8.27 32.90
CA PHE A 14 51.42 8.92 32.14
C PHE A 14 50.57 7.83 31.43
N SER A 15 49.39 7.54 31.96
CA SER A 15 48.41 6.70 31.27
C SER A 15 47.74 7.53 30.21
N LEU A 16 48.05 7.28 28.91
CA LEU A 16 47.28 7.81 27.78
C LEU A 16 45.95 7.05 27.72
N ALA A 17 44.93 7.63 28.34
CA ALA A 17 43.56 7.26 28.04
C ALA A 17 43.23 7.80 26.62
N GLY A 18 43.36 6.93 25.61
CA GLY A 18 42.92 7.21 24.26
C GLY A 18 41.37 7.35 24.27
N THR A 19 40.89 8.58 24.19
CA THR A 19 39.49 8.87 23.84
C THR A 19 39.31 8.47 22.40
N ARG A 20 38.71 7.30 22.18
CA ARG A 20 38.20 6.87 20.89
C ARG A 20 37.02 7.80 20.58
N ALA A 21 37.28 8.82 19.76
CA ALA A 21 36.19 9.61 19.16
C ALA A 21 35.38 8.64 18.29
N GLU A 22 34.19 8.27 18.75
CA GLU A 22 33.18 7.67 17.89
C GLU A 22 32.87 8.70 16.81
N ALA A 23 33.35 8.45 15.60
CA ALA A 23 32.94 9.18 14.43
C ALA A 23 31.45 8.86 14.22
N GLN A 24 30.60 9.77 14.64
CA GLN A 24 29.19 9.78 14.28
C GLN A 24 29.18 9.99 12.76
N THR A 25 29.03 8.90 12.01
CA THR A 25 28.80 8.97 10.57
C THR A 25 27.50 9.75 10.39
N ALA A 26 27.58 10.95 9.86
CA ALA A 26 26.40 11.68 9.42
C ALA A 26 25.66 10.76 8.45
N GLU A 27 24.46 10.36 8.79
CA GLU A 27 23.62 9.55 7.90
C GLU A 27 23.44 10.34 6.60
N ASN A 28 23.87 9.75 5.48
CA ASN A 28 23.69 10.32 4.16
C ASN A 28 22.20 10.19 3.79
N THR A 29 21.38 11.18 4.17
CA THR A 29 19.94 11.17 3.91
C THR A 29 19.56 12.19 2.85
N ALA A 30 18.59 11.84 2.03
CA ALA A 30 17.95 12.70 1.03
C ALA A 30 16.43 12.77 1.29
N GLU A 31 15.79 13.78 0.70
CA GLU A 31 14.36 14.04 0.87
C GLU A 31 13.63 14.00 -0.47
N ALA A 32 12.40 13.46 -0.46
CA ALA A 32 11.48 13.49 -1.57
C ALA A 32 10.06 13.86 -1.07
N TYR A 33 9.22 14.45 -1.93
CA TYR A 33 7.91 14.96 -1.53
C TYR A 33 6.86 14.56 -2.55
N PHE A 34 5.82 13.85 -2.11
CA PHE A 34 4.79 13.27 -2.95
C PHE A 34 3.39 13.57 -2.42
N ALA A 35 2.53 14.15 -3.27
CA ALA A 35 1.10 14.25 -3.04
C ALA A 35 0.37 13.24 -3.91
N GLY A 36 -0.54 12.44 -3.36
CA GLY A 36 -1.15 11.32 -4.08
C GLY A 36 -2.48 10.86 -3.49
N GLY A 37 -3.34 11.78 -3.05
CA GLY A 37 -4.57 11.51 -2.32
C GLY A 37 -4.32 11.48 -0.82
N CYS A 38 -5.07 10.66 -0.08
CA CYS A 38 -4.92 10.55 1.38
C CYS A 38 -3.48 10.21 1.79
N PHE A 39 -2.85 11.12 2.52
CA PHE A 39 -1.44 11.02 2.93
C PHE A 39 -1.17 9.83 3.85
N TRP A 40 -2.10 9.35 4.67
CA TRP A 40 -1.92 8.16 5.51
C TRP A 40 -1.54 6.91 4.70
N ARG A 41 -2.14 6.76 3.51
CA ARG A 41 -1.86 5.65 2.62
C ARG A 41 -0.50 5.78 1.93
N ILE A 42 -0.16 6.99 1.52
CA ILE A 42 1.12 7.30 0.88
C ILE A 42 2.26 7.15 1.89
N GLU A 43 2.10 7.68 3.11
CA GLU A 43 3.04 7.55 4.22
C GLU A 43 3.32 6.07 4.54
N ASP A 44 2.29 5.29 4.82
CA ASP A 44 2.40 3.86 5.15
C ASP A 44 3.10 3.04 4.05
N ALA A 45 2.85 3.38 2.79
CA ALA A 45 3.46 2.70 1.66
C ALA A 45 4.95 3.01 1.52
N PHE A 46 5.38 4.27 1.75
CA PHE A 46 6.79 4.65 1.72
C PHE A 46 7.53 4.18 2.98
N GLN A 47 6.90 4.26 4.14
CA GLN A 47 7.45 3.84 5.42
C GLN A 47 7.93 2.38 5.42
N LYS A 48 7.31 1.52 4.62
CA LYS A 48 7.63 0.10 4.48
C LYS A 48 8.74 -0.20 3.47
N MET A 49 9.25 0.81 2.75
CA MET A 49 10.29 0.58 1.75
C MET A 49 11.67 0.46 2.41
N PRO A 50 12.45 -0.59 2.09
CA PRO A 50 13.84 -0.69 2.56
C PRO A 50 14.67 0.48 2.04
N GLY A 51 15.31 1.22 2.94
CA GLY A 51 16.09 2.43 2.62
C GLY A 51 15.34 3.73 2.89
N VAL A 52 14.04 3.70 3.11
CA VAL A 52 13.30 4.83 3.69
C VAL A 52 13.51 4.82 5.20
N THR A 53 14.01 5.93 5.73
CA THR A 53 14.26 6.09 7.17
C THR A 53 13.04 6.69 7.86
N GLU A 54 12.32 7.59 7.19
CA GLU A 54 11.12 8.22 7.73
C GLU A 54 10.18 8.67 6.61
N ALA A 55 8.88 8.62 6.84
CA ALA A 55 7.86 9.24 6.01
C ALA A 55 6.95 10.07 6.91
N ILE A 56 6.71 11.33 6.54
CA ILE A 56 6.01 12.31 7.36
C ILE A 56 4.83 12.86 6.57
N SER A 57 3.62 12.67 7.09
CA SER A 57 2.40 13.28 6.54
C SER A 57 2.40 14.79 6.77
N GLY A 58 1.94 15.56 5.79
CA GLY A 58 1.91 17.02 5.85
C GLY A 58 1.18 17.68 4.69
N TYR A 59 1.43 18.97 4.51
CA TYR A 59 0.77 19.82 3.54
C TYR A 59 1.77 20.62 2.71
N SER A 60 1.57 20.69 1.38
CA SER A 60 2.50 21.40 0.48
C SER A 60 1.78 22.08 -0.69
N GLY A 61 2.45 23.05 -1.30
CA GLY A 61 2.04 23.71 -2.54
C GLY A 61 1.12 24.92 -2.37
N GLY A 62 0.42 25.04 -1.25
CA GLY A 62 -0.50 26.15 -0.95
C GLY A 62 0.18 27.42 -0.47
N GLN A 63 -0.67 28.43 -0.20
CA GLN A 63 -0.21 29.75 0.25
C GLN A 63 -0.51 30.00 1.74
N THR A 64 -1.45 29.28 2.33
CA THR A 64 -1.77 29.39 3.75
C THR A 64 -0.57 28.96 4.57
N LYS A 65 -0.10 29.83 5.45
CA LYS A 65 1.02 29.53 6.34
C LYS A 65 0.51 28.69 7.49
N ASP A 66 1.23 27.60 7.80
CA ASP A 66 0.94 26.71 8.93
C ASP A 66 -0.54 26.29 9.00
N PRO A 67 -1.07 25.63 7.93
CA PRO A 67 -2.49 25.33 7.86
C PRO A 67 -2.84 24.16 8.78
N SER A 68 -4.06 24.19 9.37
CA SER A 68 -4.60 23.00 10.05
C SER A 68 -5.24 22.04 9.04
N TYR A 69 -5.44 20.80 9.48
CA TYR A 69 -6.12 19.76 8.70
C TYR A 69 -7.50 20.22 8.19
N GLU A 70 -8.32 20.81 9.07
CA GLU A 70 -9.66 21.28 8.69
C GLU A 70 -9.58 22.37 7.60
N GLN A 71 -8.59 23.26 7.68
CA GLN A 71 -8.37 24.27 6.66
C GLN A 71 -8.01 23.66 5.31
N VAL A 72 -7.13 22.65 5.29
CA VAL A 72 -6.75 21.94 4.05
C VAL A 72 -7.93 21.16 3.49
N CYS A 73 -8.69 20.46 4.33
CA CYS A 73 -9.89 19.72 3.93
C CYS A 73 -10.98 20.63 3.35
N SER A 74 -11.05 21.92 3.76
CA SER A 74 -11.98 22.88 3.16
C SER A 74 -11.69 23.19 1.68
N GLY A 75 -10.51 22.81 1.18
CA GLY A 75 -10.07 23.00 -0.20
C GLY A 75 -9.62 24.44 -0.54
N ASN A 76 -9.62 25.37 0.43
CA ASN A 76 -9.37 26.80 0.18
C ASN A 76 -7.92 27.25 0.42
N THR A 77 -7.05 26.37 0.94
CA THR A 77 -5.67 26.72 1.28
C THR A 77 -4.71 26.64 0.09
N GLY A 78 -5.11 25.93 -0.98
CA GLY A 78 -4.24 25.58 -2.11
C GLY A 78 -3.17 24.55 -1.77
N HIS A 79 -3.19 23.96 -0.58
CA HIS A 79 -2.33 22.85 -0.21
C HIS A 79 -2.89 21.52 -0.69
N ARG A 80 -1.95 20.58 -1.01
CA ARG A 80 -2.23 19.15 -1.16
C ARG A 80 -1.78 18.41 0.08
N GLU A 81 -2.48 17.34 0.43
CA GLU A 81 -1.96 16.32 1.33
C GLU A 81 -0.70 15.72 0.71
N THR A 82 0.40 15.81 1.41
CA THR A 82 1.74 15.53 0.89
C THR A 82 2.50 14.69 1.91
N VAL A 83 3.30 13.75 1.43
CA VAL A 83 4.24 12.99 2.28
C VAL A 83 5.66 13.41 1.95
N LYS A 84 6.40 13.81 2.98
CA LYS A 84 7.86 13.95 2.96
C LYS A 84 8.48 12.59 3.23
N VAL A 85 9.33 12.10 2.34
CA VAL A 85 10.06 10.85 2.46
C VAL A 85 11.52 11.14 2.69
N ILE A 86 12.08 10.72 3.81
CA ILE A 86 13.50 10.77 4.13
C ILE A 86 14.08 9.38 3.85
N PHE A 87 15.13 9.31 3.05
CA PHE A 87 15.69 8.05 2.58
C PHE A 87 17.21 8.08 2.48
N ASP A 88 17.82 6.92 2.59
CA ASP A 88 19.24 6.68 2.38
C ASP A 88 19.50 6.44 0.87
N PRO A 89 20.14 7.39 0.15
CA PRO A 89 20.36 7.29 -1.28
C PRO A 89 21.34 6.15 -1.68
N ASP A 90 22.09 5.61 -0.75
CA ASP A 90 22.96 4.45 -0.98
C ASP A 90 22.17 3.13 -0.95
N ARG A 91 20.96 3.13 -0.38
CA ARG A 91 20.08 1.96 -0.25
C ARG A 91 18.88 1.99 -1.20
N ILE A 92 18.35 3.17 -1.48
CA ILE A 92 17.20 3.36 -2.37
C ILE A 92 17.36 4.65 -3.17
N SER A 93 17.17 4.58 -4.48
CA SER A 93 17.26 5.74 -5.36
C SER A 93 15.96 6.54 -5.42
N TYR A 94 16.05 7.84 -5.75
CA TYR A 94 14.87 8.67 -6.00
C TYR A 94 13.98 8.11 -7.13
N THR A 95 14.57 7.45 -8.13
CA THR A 95 13.80 6.80 -9.22
C THR A 95 12.94 5.66 -8.70
N GLN A 96 13.45 4.83 -7.79
CA GLN A 96 12.65 3.76 -7.16
C GLN A 96 11.50 4.33 -6.30
N LEU A 97 11.68 5.50 -5.68
CA LEU A 97 10.58 6.19 -5.00
C LEU A 97 9.52 6.69 -6.00
N LEU A 98 9.94 7.22 -7.17
CA LEU A 98 9.02 7.60 -8.25
C LEU A 98 8.25 6.39 -8.78
N ASP A 99 8.91 5.26 -9.03
CA ASP A 99 8.26 4.03 -9.50
C ASP A 99 7.21 3.58 -8.48
N ARG A 100 7.55 3.60 -7.20
CA ARG A 100 6.59 3.29 -6.13
C ARG A 100 5.43 4.27 -6.08
N PHE A 101 5.69 5.56 -6.24
CA PHE A 101 4.65 6.60 -6.23
C PHE A 101 3.60 6.37 -7.32
N TRP A 102 4.02 6.04 -8.54
CA TRP A 102 3.11 5.75 -9.65
C TRP A 102 2.19 4.55 -9.38
N GLU A 103 2.65 3.57 -8.63
CA GLU A 103 1.83 2.42 -8.22
C GLU A 103 0.74 2.77 -7.18
N LEU A 104 0.92 3.88 -6.46
CA LEU A 104 0.04 4.29 -5.36
C LEU A 104 -1.12 5.17 -5.80
N ILE A 105 -1.09 5.71 -7.02
CA ILE A 105 -2.07 6.69 -7.50
C ILE A 105 -2.70 6.27 -8.82
N ASP A 106 -3.80 6.91 -9.17
CA ASP A 106 -4.23 7.02 -10.57
C ASP A 106 -3.62 8.30 -11.15
N PRO A 107 -2.57 8.21 -11.99
CA PRO A 107 -1.86 9.37 -12.49
C PRO A 107 -2.69 10.21 -13.48
N THR A 108 -3.82 9.70 -13.97
CA THR A 108 -4.71 10.38 -14.93
C THR A 108 -5.84 11.15 -14.26
N ASP A 109 -6.06 10.94 -12.95
CA ASP A 109 -7.13 11.59 -12.20
C ASP A 109 -6.74 13.03 -11.82
N ALA A 110 -7.32 14.00 -12.52
CA ALA A 110 -7.09 15.42 -12.29
C ALA A 110 -7.92 16.00 -11.12
N GLY A 111 -8.89 15.27 -10.60
CA GLY A 111 -9.85 15.77 -9.59
C GLY A 111 -9.66 15.21 -8.19
N GLY A 112 -8.61 14.43 -7.96
CA GLY A 112 -8.36 13.81 -6.67
C GLY A 112 -7.51 12.54 -6.79
N SER A 113 -7.81 11.55 -5.96
CA SER A 113 -7.22 10.22 -6.04
C SER A 113 -8.22 9.18 -5.52
N PHE A 114 -8.68 8.31 -6.40
CA PHE A 114 -9.70 7.31 -6.10
C PHE A 114 -11.00 7.93 -5.53
N LEU A 115 -11.35 7.61 -4.28
CA LEU A 115 -12.54 8.14 -3.61
C LEU A 115 -12.32 9.54 -2.98
N ASP A 116 -11.08 9.96 -2.82
CA ASP A 116 -10.73 11.24 -2.23
C ASP A 116 -10.83 12.33 -3.31
N ARG A 117 -11.82 13.22 -3.19
CA ARG A 117 -12.11 14.25 -4.21
C ARG A 117 -11.81 15.64 -3.69
N GLY A 118 -11.24 16.45 -4.57
CA GLY A 118 -10.86 17.84 -4.28
C GLY A 118 -9.40 18.11 -4.55
N PHE A 119 -9.04 19.39 -4.68
CA PHE A 119 -7.67 19.80 -5.02
C PHE A 119 -6.63 19.27 -4.03
N GLN A 120 -6.95 19.22 -2.74
CA GLN A 120 -6.07 18.74 -1.67
C GLN A 120 -5.66 17.27 -1.85
N TYR A 121 -6.40 16.50 -2.64
CA TYR A 121 -6.14 15.09 -2.94
C TYR A 121 -5.57 14.84 -4.34
N THR A 122 -5.33 15.90 -5.12
CA THR A 122 -4.71 15.75 -6.45
C THR A 122 -3.25 15.33 -6.34
N SER A 123 -2.77 14.62 -7.37
CA SER A 123 -1.40 14.11 -7.38
C SER A 123 -0.37 15.16 -7.81
N ALA A 124 0.76 15.20 -7.11
CA ALA A 124 1.90 16.04 -7.46
C ALA A 124 3.23 15.44 -6.96
N ILE A 125 4.30 15.73 -7.66
CA ILE A 125 5.69 15.50 -7.26
C ILE A 125 6.32 16.87 -7.04
N TYR A 126 6.76 17.14 -5.81
CA TYR A 126 7.44 18.38 -5.47
C TYR A 126 8.96 18.15 -5.46
N TYR A 127 9.67 18.82 -6.37
CA TYR A 127 11.12 18.69 -6.46
C TYR A 127 11.86 19.75 -5.65
N THR A 128 12.98 19.36 -5.04
CA THR A 128 13.87 20.26 -4.28
C THR A 128 15.04 20.80 -5.11
N GLY A 129 15.28 20.23 -6.30
CA GLY A 129 16.39 20.64 -7.17
C GLY A 129 16.26 20.09 -8.59
N GLN A 130 17.18 20.54 -9.48
CA GLN A 130 17.12 20.21 -10.91
C GLN A 130 17.28 18.71 -11.21
N THR A 131 18.04 17.98 -10.38
CA THR A 131 18.21 16.54 -10.53
C THR A 131 16.88 15.80 -10.31
N GLN A 132 16.17 16.13 -9.23
CA GLN A 132 14.84 15.54 -8.97
C GLN A 132 13.83 15.95 -10.05
N LYS A 133 13.84 17.23 -10.46
CA LYS A 133 12.96 17.68 -11.54
C LYS A 133 13.13 16.84 -12.81
N LYS A 134 14.36 16.71 -13.30
CA LYS A 134 14.67 15.92 -14.51
C LYS A 134 14.27 14.45 -14.36
N ALA A 135 14.50 13.85 -13.19
CA ALA A 135 14.13 12.47 -12.93
C ALA A 135 12.60 12.29 -12.91
N ALA A 136 11.86 13.20 -12.27
CA ALA A 136 10.41 13.18 -12.23
C ALA A 136 9.79 13.38 -13.62
N GLU A 137 10.28 14.36 -14.40
CA GLU A 137 9.84 14.61 -15.78
C GLU A 137 10.13 13.39 -16.68
N HIS A 138 11.31 12.78 -16.55
CA HIS A 138 11.68 11.58 -17.30
C HIS A 138 10.75 10.42 -16.95
N SER A 139 10.51 10.17 -15.68
CA SER A 139 9.64 9.11 -15.17
C SER A 139 8.20 9.29 -15.65
N LYS A 140 7.65 10.52 -15.56
CA LYS A 140 6.33 10.88 -16.10
C LYS A 140 6.24 10.61 -17.61
N ASN A 141 7.20 11.09 -18.39
CA ASN A 141 7.25 10.89 -19.84
C ASN A 141 7.36 9.40 -20.22
N SER A 142 8.08 8.60 -19.43
CA SER A 142 8.18 7.15 -19.64
C SER A 142 6.84 6.47 -19.36
N LEU A 143 6.15 6.87 -18.32
CA LEU A 143 4.82 6.40 -17.98
C LEU A 143 3.80 6.71 -19.07
N GLU A 144 3.79 7.94 -19.60
CA GLU A 144 2.91 8.35 -20.72
C GLU A 144 3.19 7.54 -22.00
N LYS A 145 4.47 7.28 -22.31
CA LYS A 145 4.87 6.50 -23.49
C LYS A 145 4.58 5.01 -23.35
N SER A 146 4.38 4.48 -22.16
CA SER A 146 4.05 3.06 -21.95
C SER A 146 2.70 2.67 -22.58
N GLY A 147 1.86 3.66 -22.94
CA GLY A 147 0.61 3.45 -23.68
C GLY A 147 -0.52 2.84 -22.85
N GLY A 148 -0.33 2.73 -21.53
CA GLY A 148 -1.33 2.14 -20.62
C GLY A 148 -2.49 3.06 -20.25
N PHE A 149 -2.50 4.32 -20.73
CA PHE A 149 -3.53 5.31 -20.37
C PHE A 149 -4.20 5.91 -21.60
N ASN A 150 -5.52 5.95 -21.59
CA ASN A 150 -6.33 6.60 -22.63
C ASN A 150 -6.35 8.14 -22.48
N GLN A 151 -5.86 8.65 -21.35
CA GLN A 151 -5.80 10.08 -21.02
C GLN A 151 -4.37 10.44 -20.62
N GLY A 152 -4.00 11.70 -20.77
CA GLY A 152 -2.69 12.20 -20.35
C GLY A 152 -2.50 12.12 -18.83
N VAL A 153 -1.23 12.05 -18.40
CA VAL A 153 -0.90 12.04 -16.95
C VAL A 153 -1.15 13.42 -16.35
N ALA A 154 -2.12 13.51 -15.43
CA ALA A 154 -2.55 14.72 -14.75
C ALA A 154 -1.64 15.14 -13.59
N THR A 155 -0.79 14.21 -13.08
CA THR A 155 0.13 14.48 -11.98
C THR A 155 1.01 15.68 -12.25
N ALA A 156 0.98 16.67 -11.36
CA ALA A 156 1.81 17.87 -11.45
C ALA A 156 3.27 17.59 -11.06
N ILE A 157 4.22 18.32 -11.66
CA ILE A 157 5.62 18.34 -11.22
C ILE A 157 5.96 19.80 -10.91
N GLU A 158 6.10 20.13 -9.63
CA GLU A 158 6.20 21.50 -9.13
C GLU A 158 7.42 21.69 -8.22
N PRO A 159 8.00 22.89 -8.13
CA PRO A 159 9.04 23.14 -7.14
C PRO A 159 8.46 23.09 -5.74
N LEU A 160 9.17 22.47 -4.80
CA LEU A 160 8.84 22.56 -3.39
C LEU A 160 9.01 23.99 -2.90
N LYS A 161 7.90 24.60 -2.48
CA LYS A 161 7.89 25.98 -1.92
C LYS A 161 7.83 25.96 -0.40
N ASN A 162 7.10 25.04 0.14
CA ASN A 162 6.87 24.86 1.58
C ASN A 162 6.47 23.41 1.87
N PHE A 163 6.62 23.01 3.10
CA PHE A 163 6.07 21.78 3.66
C PHE A 163 5.76 22.05 5.14
N TYR A 164 4.54 21.77 5.54
CA TYR A 164 4.08 21.86 6.92
C TYR A 164 3.71 20.45 7.38
N PRO A 165 4.42 19.88 8.38
CA PRO A 165 4.01 18.60 8.94
C PRO A 165 2.57 18.66 9.42
N ALA A 166 1.81 17.62 9.16
CA ALA A 166 0.47 17.47 9.71
C ALA A 166 0.56 17.18 11.22
N GLU A 167 -0.55 17.35 11.90
CA GLU A 167 -0.68 17.15 13.33
C GLU A 167 -0.27 15.72 13.72
N GLU A 168 0.26 15.55 14.92
CA GLU A 168 0.84 14.28 15.41
C GLU A 168 -0.10 13.09 15.29
N TYR A 169 -1.41 13.30 15.44
CA TYR A 169 -2.40 12.23 15.30
C TYR A 169 -2.54 11.70 13.86
N HIS A 170 -1.99 12.40 12.85
CA HIS A 170 -1.92 11.95 11.48
C HIS A 170 -0.66 11.12 11.16
N GLN A 171 0.41 11.28 11.94
CA GLN A 171 1.66 10.57 11.71
C GLN A 171 1.50 9.08 12.05
N ASP A 172 2.05 8.20 11.23
CA ASP A 172 1.96 6.74 11.38
C ASP A 172 0.52 6.23 11.62
N TYR A 173 -0.48 6.95 11.11
CA TYR A 173 -1.88 6.69 11.41
C TYR A 173 -2.29 5.24 11.14
N LEU A 174 -1.93 4.68 9.98
CA LEU A 174 -2.29 3.31 9.63
C LEU A 174 -1.49 2.28 10.44
N ALA A 175 -0.22 2.56 10.76
CA ALA A 175 0.60 1.70 11.61
C ALA A 175 0.04 1.66 13.05
N LYS A 176 -0.23 2.83 13.64
CA LYS A 176 -0.86 2.96 14.97
C LYS A 176 -2.21 2.24 15.01
N LYS A 177 -3.02 2.34 13.95
CA LYS A 177 -4.33 1.68 13.86
C LYS A 177 -4.24 0.16 13.76
N ARG A 178 -3.18 -0.40 13.19
CA ARG A 178 -2.90 -1.84 13.17
C ARG A 178 -2.27 -2.35 14.47
N GLY A 179 -1.99 -1.48 15.43
CA GLY A 179 -1.31 -1.82 16.68
C GLY A 179 0.20 -2.08 16.50
N GLU A 180 0.79 -1.60 15.40
CA GLU A 180 2.23 -1.59 15.18
C GLU A 180 2.81 -0.44 16.00
N THR A 181 3.41 -0.74 17.16
CA THR A 181 4.11 0.25 17.98
C THR A 181 5.47 0.61 17.35
N GLU A 182 5.96 1.81 17.66
CA GLU A 182 7.15 2.47 17.14
C GLU A 182 8.29 1.55 16.67
N LYS A 183 8.92 1.92 15.56
CA LYS A 183 10.08 1.24 14.97
C LYS A 183 11.21 1.09 16.00
N ASP A 184 11.63 -0.15 16.22
CA ASP A 184 12.96 -0.45 16.73
C ASP A 184 14.00 0.03 15.68
N PRO A 185 14.97 0.89 16.00
CA PRO A 185 15.91 1.48 15.03
C PRO A 185 16.90 0.49 14.40
N ALA A 186 16.79 -0.78 14.70
CA ALA A 186 17.60 -1.84 14.11
C ALA A 186 16.74 -2.74 13.23
N GLY A 187 16.63 -2.39 11.94
CA GLY A 187 16.01 -3.09 10.83
C GLY A 187 15.93 -4.62 10.86
N GLN A 188 15.25 -5.17 11.85
CA GLN A 188 14.88 -6.59 11.87
C GLN A 188 13.46 -6.74 11.37
N ALA A 189 13.30 -7.61 10.39
CA ALA A 189 12.00 -8.02 9.86
C ALA A 189 11.06 -8.42 11.00
N PRO A 190 9.75 -8.06 10.93
CA PRO A 190 8.79 -8.38 11.98
C PRO A 190 8.73 -9.89 12.17
N THR A 191 9.03 -10.31 13.39
CA THR A 191 8.81 -11.68 13.85
C THR A 191 7.31 -11.96 13.81
N LYS A 192 6.95 -13.04 13.17
CA LYS A 192 5.60 -13.60 13.08
C LYS A 192 4.94 -13.61 14.46
N THR A 193 3.88 -12.85 14.63
CA THR A 193 2.97 -13.06 15.75
C THR A 193 2.20 -14.36 15.52
N LYS A 194 2.32 -15.20 16.51
CA LYS A 194 1.62 -16.48 16.65
C LYS A 194 0.12 -16.26 16.80
N ASP A 195 -0.61 -17.11 16.20
CA ASP A 195 -1.59 -18.09 16.65
C ASP A 195 -2.84 -18.08 15.77
N ASN A 196 -2.83 -18.99 14.78
CA ASN A 196 -4.04 -19.72 14.50
C ASN A 196 -3.67 -21.21 14.33
N PRO A 197 -4.02 -22.09 15.27
CA PRO A 197 -3.71 -23.50 15.19
C PRO A 197 -4.84 -24.26 14.48
N ALA A 198 -4.72 -24.45 13.17
CA ALA A 198 -5.30 -25.62 12.49
C ALA A 198 -4.80 -25.68 11.04
N SER A 199 -3.84 -26.58 10.77
CA SER A 199 -3.47 -27.13 9.46
C SER A 199 -3.59 -26.21 8.23
N ALA A 200 -2.88 -25.10 8.20
CA ALA A 200 -2.73 -24.32 6.99
C ALA A 200 -1.77 -25.06 6.06
N LYS A 201 -2.29 -25.58 4.94
CA LYS A 201 -1.46 -25.97 3.80
C LYS A 201 -0.57 -24.76 3.48
N ASN A 202 0.74 -24.98 3.37
CA ASN A 202 1.67 -23.93 2.94
C ASN A 202 1.47 -23.69 1.44
N TYR A 203 0.94 -22.55 1.03
CA TYR A 203 0.68 -22.16 -0.35
C TYR A 203 1.84 -21.39 -1.00
N GLN A 204 3.07 -21.54 -0.52
CA GLN A 204 4.24 -20.77 -1.02
C GLN A 204 4.53 -21.03 -2.51
N GLU A 205 4.31 -22.28 -2.98
CA GLU A 205 4.50 -22.61 -4.39
C GLU A 205 3.42 -21.94 -5.26
N GLU A 206 2.15 -22.05 -4.86
CA GLU A 206 1.04 -21.44 -5.57
C GLU A 206 1.16 -19.90 -5.59
N ILE A 207 1.58 -19.30 -4.48
CA ILE A 207 1.85 -17.86 -4.37
C ILE A 207 3.02 -17.45 -5.29
N GLY A 208 4.07 -18.27 -5.38
CA GLY A 208 5.22 -18.04 -6.27
C GLY A 208 4.87 -18.06 -7.76
N ASN A 209 3.76 -18.72 -8.13
CA ASN A 209 3.27 -18.81 -9.51
C ASN A 209 2.27 -17.72 -9.90
N LEU A 210 1.91 -16.82 -8.98
CA LEU A 210 0.98 -15.72 -9.24
C LEU A 210 1.59 -14.68 -10.20
N THR A 211 0.75 -14.12 -11.07
CA THR A 211 1.13 -12.91 -11.80
C THR A 211 1.34 -11.74 -10.83
N ALA A 212 2.04 -10.70 -11.27
CA ALA A 212 2.27 -9.51 -10.45
C ALA A 212 0.94 -8.90 -9.93
N LEU A 213 -0.10 -8.85 -10.77
CA LEU A 213 -1.42 -8.34 -10.38
C LEU A 213 -2.10 -9.27 -9.37
N GLN A 214 -2.09 -10.59 -9.59
CA GLN A 214 -2.66 -11.56 -8.66
C GLN A 214 -1.97 -11.50 -7.29
N PHE A 215 -0.63 -11.41 -7.28
CA PHE A 215 0.15 -11.26 -6.05
C PHE A 215 -0.19 -9.95 -5.33
N LYS A 216 -0.23 -8.81 -6.08
CA LYS A 216 -0.61 -7.51 -5.52
C LYS A 216 -1.99 -7.56 -4.87
N VAL A 217 -2.96 -8.15 -5.55
CA VAL A 217 -4.34 -8.24 -5.04
C VAL A 217 -4.42 -9.18 -3.85
N THR A 218 -3.98 -10.43 -3.98
CA THR A 218 -4.23 -11.47 -2.96
C THR A 218 -3.33 -11.37 -1.74
N GLN A 219 -2.08 -10.88 -1.89
CA GLN A 219 -1.04 -10.90 -0.85
C GLN A 219 -0.70 -9.50 -0.31
N LYS A 220 -1.16 -8.44 -0.98
CA LYS A 220 -0.88 -7.04 -0.61
C LYS A 220 -2.17 -6.20 -0.51
N ASP A 221 -3.31 -6.86 -0.41
CA ASP A 221 -4.63 -6.23 -0.24
C ASP A 221 -4.92 -5.17 -1.32
N GLY A 222 -4.37 -5.39 -2.53
CA GLY A 222 -4.50 -4.48 -3.65
C GLY A 222 -5.87 -4.55 -4.31
N THR A 223 -6.17 -3.56 -5.16
CA THR A 223 -7.35 -3.53 -6.03
C THR A 223 -6.90 -3.43 -7.47
N GLU A 224 -7.52 -4.22 -8.35
CA GLU A 224 -7.35 -4.15 -9.80
C GLU A 224 -8.16 -2.99 -10.40
N PRO A 225 -7.82 -2.48 -11.61
CA PRO A 225 -8.61 -1.45 -12.29
C PRO A 225 -10.04 -1.91 -12.59
N ALA A 226 -11.02 -1.02 -12.44
CA ALA A 226 -12.41 -1.30 -12.79
C ALA A 226 -12.59 -1.41 -14.32
N PHE A 227 -13.50 -2.26 -14.77
CA PHE A 227 -13.86 -2.49 -16.19
C PHE A 227 -12.73 -3.02 -17.10
N ASP A 228 -11.53 -3.23 -16.58
CA ASP A 228 -10.38 -3.80 -17.28
C ASP A 228 -9.91 -5.09 -16.61
N THR A 229 -10.85 -5.98 -16.33
CA THR A 229 -10.63 -7.21 -15.58
C THR A 229 -11.29 -8.41 -16.24
N GLU A 230 -10.76 -9.62 -15.99
CA GLU A 230 -11.17 -10.83 -16.75
C GLU A 230 -12.64 -11.23 -16.54
N TYR A 231 -13.23 -10.94 -15.35
CA TYR A 231 -14.52 -11.53 -14.99
C TYR A 231 -15.62 -10.51 -14.68
N TRP A 232 -15.41 -9.21 -14.81
CA TRP A 232 -16.43 -8.24 -14.48
C TRP A 232 -17.73 -8.46 -15.30
N ASP A 233 -17.61 -8.75 -16.59
CA ASP A 233 -18.73 -8.99 -17.52
C ASP A 233 -18.93 -10.48 -17.87
N ASN A 234 -18.19 -11.42 -17.24
CA ASN A 234 -18.32 -12.84 -17.52
C ASN A 234 -19.70 -13.35 -17.12
N LYS A 235 -20.46 -13.87 -18.12
CA LYS A 235 -21.83 -14.42 -17.99
C LYS A 235 -21.90 -15.95 -18.14
N LYS A 236 -20.75 -16.64 -18.29
CA LYS A 236 -20.70 -18.09 -18.43
C LYS A 236 -21.09 -18.79 -17.13
N GLU A 237 -21.78 -19.92 -17.25
CA GLU A 237 -22.09 -20.77 -16.08
C GLU A 237 -20.83 -21.47 -15.55
N GLY A 238 -20.60 -21.39 -14.24
CA GLY A 238 -19.45 -22.02 -13.60
C GLY A 238 -19.23 -21.54 -12.17
N ILE A 239 -18.08 -21.92 -11.63
CA ILE A 239 -17.66 -21.61 -10.25
C ILE A 239 -16.40 -20.75 -10.29
N TYR A 240 -16.36 -19.74 -9.45
CA TYR A 240 -15.19 -18.92 -9.19
C TYR A 240 -14.48 -19.48 -7.95
N VAL A 241 -13.20 -19.82 -8.09
CA VAL A 241 -12.36 -20.36 -7.03
C VAL A 241 -11.27 -19.37 -6.68
N ASP A 242 -10.75 -19.41 -5.45
CA ASP A 242 -9.55 -18.68 -5.04
C ASP A 242 -8.39 -19.05 -5.98
N VAL A 243 -7.69 -18.08 -6.50
CA VAL A 243 -6.58 -18.29 -7.43
C VAL A 243 -5.39 -19.02 -6.78
N VAL A 244 -5.21 -18.88 -5.47
CA VAL A 244 -4.13 -19.49 -4.68
C VAL A 244 -4.52 -20.91 -4.25
N SER A 245 -5.59 -21.04 -3.47
CA SER A 245 -5.96 -22.33 -2.84
C SER A 245 -6.80 -23.25 -3.73
N GLY A 246 -7.44 -22.72 -4.78
CA GLY A 246 -8.44 -23.40 -5.58
C GLY A 246 -9.76 -23.65 -4.82
N GLU A 247 -9.96 -23.02 -3.65
CA GLU A 247 -11.19 -23.13 -2.87
C GLU A 247 -12.38 -22.52 -3.59
N PRO A 248 -13.52 -23.21 -3.72
CA PRO A 248 -14.74 -22.65 -4.32
C PRO A 248 -15.28 -21.51 -3.48
N LEU A 249 -15.45 -20.33 -4.09
CA LEU A 249 -15.88 -19.12 -3.40
C LEU A 249 -17.26 -18.64 -3.84
N PHE A 250 -17.49 -18.54 -5.17
CA PHE A 250 -18.74 -17.99 -5.70
C PHE A 250 -19.26 -18.79 -6.89
N SER A 251 -20.57 -18.74 -7.07
CA SER A 251 -21.26 -19.30 -8.24
C SER A 251 -21.65 -18.20 -9.22
N SER A 252 -21.55 -18.48 -10.51
CA SER A 252 -22.09 -17.58 -11.56
C SER A 252 -23.58 -17.30 -11.42
N ARG A 253 -24.34 -18.17 -10.75
CA ARG A 253 -25.78 -17.98 -10.49
C ARG A 253 -26.06 -16.87 -9.47
N ASP A 254 -25.10 -16.57 -8.63
CA ASP A 254 -25.19 -15.50 -7.63
C ASP A 254 -24.49 -14.21 -8.10
N LYS A 255 -23.93 -14.23 -9.33
CA LYS A 255 -23.28 -13.08 -9.97
C LYS A 255 -24.32 -12.15 -10.59
N PHE A 256 -24.13 -10.85 -10.46
CA PHE A 256 -24.98 -9.84 -11.08
C PHE A 256 -24.15 -8.66 -11.58
N ASP A 257 -24.72 -7.88 -12.49
CA ASP A 257 -24.11 -6.64 -12.96
C ASP A 257 -24.39 -5.52 -11.96
N SER A 258 -23.34 -5.08 -11.28
CA SER A 258 -23.40 -4.00 -10.29
C SER A 258 -23.10 -2.61 -10.88
N GLY A 259 -22.64 -2.54 -12.14
CA GLY A 259 -22.16 -1.32 -12.75
C GLY A 259 -20.84 -0.76 -12.17
N THR A 260 -20.17 -1.52 -11.27
CA THR A 260 -18.96 -1.03 -10.58
C THR A 260 -17.66 -1.37 -11.31
N GLY A 261 -17.72 -2.27 -12.32
CA GLY A 261 -16.54 -2.70 -13.07
C GLY A 261 -15.76 -3.85 -12.44
N TRP A 262 -16.27 -4.43 -11.33
CA TRP A 262 -15.74 -5.65 -10.70
C TRP A 262 -16.80 -6.75 -10.65
N PRO A 263 -16.38 -8.04 -10.66
CA PRO A 263 -17.30 -9.16 -10.40
C PRO A 263 -18.05 -8.96 -9.09
N SER A 264 -19.37 -8.99 -9.15
CA SER A 264 -20.23 -8.76 -7.99
C SER A 264 -21.16 -9.94 -7.77
N PHE A 265 -21.25 -10.42 -6.52
CA PHE A 265 -22.05 -11.59 -6.14
C PHE A 265 -22.96 -11.26 -4.96
N THR A 266 -24.15 -11.91 -4.93
CA THR A 266 -25.12 -11.73 -3.84
C THR A 266 -24.77 -12.54 -2.59
N ARG A 267 -24.02 -13.63 -2.73
CA ARG A 267 -23.58 -14.51 -1.62
C ARG A 267 -22.40 -15.39 -2.05
N PRO A 268 -21.62 -15.91 -1.09
CA PRO A 268 -20.66 -16.98 -1.33
C PRO A 268 -21.37 -18.32 -1.57
N ILE A 269 -20.67 -19.26 -2.20
CA ILE A 269 -21.15 -20.63 -2.42
C ILE A 269 -21.24 -21.42 -1.11
N ASP A 270 -20.35 -21.11 -0.18
CA ASP A 270 -20.31 -21.59 1.20
C ASP A 270 -19.91 -20.45 2.11
N LYS A 271 -20.69 -20.17 3.16
CA LYS A 271 -20.37 -19.10 4.12
C LYS A 271 -19.05 -19.35 4.83
N ASP A 272 -18.69 -20.62 5.01
CA ASP A 272 -17.48 -21.01 5.70
C ASP A 272 -16.22 -20.93 4.82
N SER A 273 -16.34 -20.63 3.52
CA SER A 273 -15.19 -20.41 2.62
C SER A 273 -14.59 -19.01 2.72
N LEU A 274 -15.26 -18.09 3.40
CA LEU A 274 -14.83 -16.71 3.54
C LEU A 274 -14.55 -16.34 5.00
N VAL A 275 -13.64 -15.40 5.17
CA VAL A 275 -13.41 -14.66 6.42
C VAL A 275 -13.66 -13.20 6.13
N THR A 276 -14.33 -12.50 7.02
CA THR A 276 -14.54 -11.06 6.93
C THR A 276 -13.73 -10.35 8.02
N ARG A 277 -13.12 -9.23 7.67
CA ARG A 277 -12.41 -8.35 8.59
C ARG A 277 -12.93 -6.94 8.42
N GLU A 278 -12.91 -6.16 9.48
CA GLU A 278 -13.18 -4.74 9.37
C GLU A 278 -11.98 -4.06 8.69
N ASP A 279 -12.21 -3.47 7.51
CA ASP A 279 -11.22 -2.68 6.79
C ASP A 279 -11.53 -1.20 7.01
N ASN A 280 -10.68 -0.59 7.79
CA ASN A 280 -10.74 0.82 8.11
C ASN A 280 -9.63 1.61 7.37
N SER A 281 -9.04 1.05 6.33
CA SER A 281 -7.97 1.67 5.54
C SER A 281 -8.43 2.88 4.72
N LEU A 282 -9.74 3.05 4.54
CA LEU A 282 -10.36 4.21 3.88
C LEU A 282 -11.29 4.93 4.88
N PHE A 283 -11.73 6.15 4.55
CA PHE A 283 -12.57 7.03 5.39
C PHE A 283 -13.93 6.45 5.82
N SER A 284 -14.35 5.34 5.22
CA SER A 284 -15.51 4.57 5.65
C SER A 284 -15.05 3.18 6.09
N SER A 285 -15.52 2.74 7.27
CA SER A 285 -15.38 1.33 7.66
C SER A 285 -16.01 0.46 6.59
N ARG A 286 -15.21 -0.40 5.97
CA ARG A 286 -15.66 -1.40 5.00
C ARG A 286 -15.44 -2.78 5.59
N THR A 287 -16.16 -3.75 5.07
CA THR A 287 -15.94 -5.14 5.44
C THR A 287 -15.12 -5.81 4.35
N GLU A 288 -13.85 -6.07 4.62
CA GLU A 288 -12.97 -6.86 3.77
C GLU A 288 -13.42 -8.31 3.72
N VAL A 289 -13.28 -8.93 2.56
CA VAL A 289 -13.54 -10.34 2.32
C VAL A 289 -12.25 -11.04 1.92
N ARG A 290 -11.91 -12.11 2.64
CA ARG A 290 -10.73 -12.95 2.39
C ARG A 290 -11.13 -14.42 2.23
N SER A 291 -10.33 -15.19 1.48
CA SER A 291 -10.52 -16.65 1.43
C SER A 291 -10.06 -17.30 2.74
N LYS A 292 -10.78 -18.31 3.20
CA LYS A 292 -10.47 -18.96 4.48
C LYS A 292 -9.18 -19.79 4.44
N LYS A 293 -8.89 -20.45 3.33
CA LYS A 293 -7.77 -21.40 3.25
C LYS A 293 -6.43 -20.74 3.00
N ALA A 294 -6.37 -19.80 2.07
CA ALA A 294 -5.11 -19.14 1.69
C ALA A 294 -4.95 -17.75 2.29
N ASP A 295 -5.98 -17.24 2.99
CA ASP A 295 -6.06 -15.88 3.48
C ASP A 295 -5.83 -14.84 2.38
N SER A 296 -6.22 -15.16 1.14
CA SER A 296 -6.14 -14.26 0.00
C SER A 296 -7.11 -13.09 0.19
N HIS A 297 -6.66 -11.86 0.03
CA HIS A 297 -7.57 -10.73 -0.12
C HIS A 297 -8.39 -10.92 -1.41
N LEU A 298 -9.71 -10.81 -1.29
CA LEU A 298 -10.63 -10.99 -2.41
C LEU A 298 -11.28 -9.66 -2.84
N GLY A 299 -11.61 -8.81 -1.89
CA GLY A 299 -12.35 -7.57 -2.09
C GLY A 299 -13.15 -7.20 -0.85
N HIS A 300 -14.36 -6.65 -1.03
CA HIS A 300 -15.17 -6.12 0.06
C HIS A 300 -16.64 -6.52 -0.11
N VAL A 301 -17.38 -6.55 1.01
CA VAL A 301 -18.84 -6.74 1.01
C VAL A 301 -19.55 -5.47 1.45
N PHE A 302 -20.60 -5.11 0.72
CA PHE A 302 -21.42 -3.91 0.91
C PHE A 302 -22.89 -4.30 1.13
N LYS A 303 -23.70 -3.39 1.71
CA LYS A 303 -25.14 -3.58 2.01
C LYS A 303 -26.03 -2.93 0.94
N ASP A 304 -25.54 -2.80 -0.28
CA ASP A 304 -26.20 -2.18 -1.43
C ASP A 304 -26.49 -3.18 -2.57
N GLY A 305 -26.49 -4.48 -2.24
CA GLY A 305 -26.78 -5.54 -3.20
C GLY A 305 -28.29 -5.76 -3.41
N PRO A 306 -28.67 -6.56 -4.42
CA PRO A 306 -30.06 -6.87 -4.72
C PRO A 306 -30.66 -7.85 -3.71
N PRO A 307 -32.01 -7.95 -3.62
CA PRO A 307 -32.66 -9.02 -2.91
C PRO A 307 -32.24 -10.42 -3.41
N PRO A 308 -32.31 -11.50 -2.59
CA PRO A 308 -32.87 -11.51 -1.24
C PRO A 308 -31.88 -11.15 -0.13
N THR A 309 -30.58 -11.06 -0.40
CA THR A 309 -29.58 -10.85 0.66
C THR A 309 -29.34 -9.39 1.00
N GLY A 310 -29.54 -8.49 0.07
CA GLY A 310 -29.16 -7.08 0.19
C GLY A 310 -27.64 -6.87 0.22
N LEU A 311 -26.84 -7.93 -0.03
CA LEU A 311 -25.39 -7.88 0.02
C LEU A 311 -24.79 -7.89 -1.39
N ARG A 312 -23.73 -7.12 -1.56
CA ARG A 312 -22.88 -7.12 -2.74
C ARG A 312 -21.44 -7.45 -2.34
N TYR A 313 -20.99 -8.64 -2.71
CA TYR A 313 -19.59 -9.04 -2.63
C TYR A 313 -18.88 -8.53 -3.90
N CYS A 314 -18.15 -7.44 -3.77
CA CYS A 314 -17.38 -6.81 -4.84
C CYS A 314 -15.96 -7.40 -4.82
N ILE A 315 -15.64 -8.23 -5.78
CA ILE A 315 -14.46 -9.12 -5.74
C ILE A 315 -13.54 -8.82 -6.92
N ASN A 316 -12.22 -8.79 -6.67
CA ASN A 316 -11.23 -8.64 -7.72
C ASN A 316 -11.17 -9.90 -8.60
N SER A 317 -11.20 -9.75 -9.92
CA SER A 317 -10.99 -10.86 -10.86
C SER A 317 -9.64 -11.53 -10.65
N ALA A 318 -8.60 -10.75 -10.37
CA ALA A 318 -7.24 -11.25 -10.14
C ALA A 318 -7.13 -12.19 -8.92
N ALA A 319 -8.05 -12.11 -7.95
CA ALA A 319 -8.13 -13.03 -6.84
C ALA A 319 -8.85 -14.35 -7.18
N LEU A 320 -9.45 -14.43 -8.37
CA LEU A 320 -10.30 -15.52 -8.78
C LEU A 320 -9.71 -16.30 -9.96
N ARG A 321 -10.14 -17.56 -10.06
CA ARG A 321 -10.03 -18.38 -11.27
C ARG A 321 -11.38 -18.98 -11.58
N PHE A 322 -11.86 -18.78 -12.81
CA PHE A 322 -13.16 -19.30 -13.24
C PHE A 322 -13.06 -20.73 -13.76
N ILE A 323 -13.92 -21.62 -13.28
CA ILE A 323 -14.06 -23.00 -13.74
C ILE A 323 -15.43 -23.13 -14.44
N PRO A 324 -15.47 -23.25 -15.76
CA PRO A 324 -16.71 -23.46 -16.50
C PRO A 324 -17.47 -24.70 -16.06
N LYS A 325 -18.79 -24.67 -16.13
CA LYS A 325 -19.70 -25.75 -15.73
C LYS A 325 -19.32 -27.13 -16.25
N GLU A 326 -18.95 -27.20 -17.53
CA GLU A 326 -18.53 -28.44 -18.20
C GLU A 326 -17.23 -29.04 -17.67
N LYS A 327 -16.38 -28.21 -17.04
CA LYS A 327 -15.11 -28.62 -16.44
C LYS A 327 -15.18 -28.93 -14.95
N LEU A 328 -16.32 -28.74 -14.29
CA LEU A 328 -16.45 -28.89 -12.84
C LEU A 328 -16.13 -30.30 -12.36
N LYS A 329 -16.59 -31.36 -13.07
CA LYS A 329 -16.26 -32.76 -12.71
C LYS A 329 -14.76 -33.03 -12.73
N GLY A 330 -14.09 -32.60 -13.77
CA GLY A 330 -12.63 -32.80 -13.93
C GLY A 330 -11.80 -32.05 -12.90
N ASN A 331 -12.35 -30.98 -12.30
CA ASN A 331 -11.69 -30.18 -11.26
C ASN A 331 -12.14 -30.53 -9.83
N GLY A 332 -12.76 -31.71 -9.62
CA GLY A 332 -13.22 -32.13 -8.29
C GLY A 332 -14.43 -31.33 -7.73
N LEU A 333 -15.06 -30.49 -8.57
CA LEU A 333 -16.16 -29.60 -8.21
C LEU A 333 -17.53 -30.15 -8.63
N GLY A 334 -17.63 -31.42 -8.99
CA GLY A 334 -18.84 -32.05 -9.51
C GLY A 334 -20.06 -31.93 -8.61
N LYS A 335 -19.88 -31.80 -7.28
CA LYS A 335 -20.97 -31.61 -6.32
C LYS A 335 -21.79 -30.33 -6.57
N TYR A 336 -21.19 -29.32 -7.18
CA TYR A 336 -21.83 -28.03 -7.48
C TYR A 336 -22.65 -28.04 -8.77
N LEU A 337 -22.59 -29.10 -9.58
CA LEU A 337 -23.39 -29.23 -10.80
C LEU A 337 -24.90 -29.24 -10.50
N LYS A 338 -25.30 -29.76 -9.33
CA LYS A 338 -26.71 -29.73 -8.91
C LYS A 338 -27.27 -28.29 -8.86
N GLY A 339 -26.41 -27.29 -8.57
CA GLY A 339 -26.83 -25.90 -8.56
C GLY A 339 -27.10 -25.34 -9.97
N PHE A 340 -26.70 -26.00 -11.05
CA PHE A 340 -26.92 -25.61 -12.44
C PHE A 340 -27.96 -26.50 -13.18
N ALA A 341 -28.56 -27.50 -12.47
CA ALA A 341 -29.67 -28.20 -13.00
C ALA A 341 -30.97 -27.38 -12.79
N GLU A 342 -31.71 -27.17 -13.84
CA GLU A 342 -33.05 -26.57 -13.78
C GLU A 342 -34.04 -27.50 -13.13
#